data_b4d9f82641c384435d7348d2691e9410
#
_entry.id   b4d9f82641c384435d7348d2691e9410
#
_cell.length_a   1.000
_cell.length_b   1.000
_cell.length_c   1.000
_cell.angle_alpha   90.00
_cell.angle_beta   90.00
_cell.angle_gamma   90.00
#
_symmetry.space_group_name_H-M   'P 1'
#
loop_
_entity.id
_entity.type
_entity.pdbx_description
1 polymer ?
#
loop_
_entity_poly.entity_id
_entity_poly.type
_entity_poly.pdbx_seq_one_letter_code
_entity_poly.pdbx_strand_id
1 'polypeptide(L)'
;MTTFPDAEYLILSSRLIPDHDGGYAMAILSRARQMAAAGVGGGRGPLILTFDPGTPADHARHRRAFDERDLITGTDRMRNLFDEASARSGGAAGWLLEAAEPGDPDPALEYRRIADAEGRPVVGLPVIHGDPDWHITTAPVAVYGHDGHVAGVVAGFGALYRAWLAAVVAGLRADDGDKPVVVICESRQLGELIAGWGDPGVRLIHSIHTIHLEPPHTPDAPLNPLWTRWFTLAERFDAVLWLSEAQRSDVIERFGDEGVHLVIPAGVPAASTVVPGADRVPGRVVMLNRLAPGKRVDHAIRAFRAVLAAVPHATLDIYGGGAERDALQRLIEDEGLTAHVVLRGITGEPVRVLDAASAFLTTSAFEGQALAIVEAMVRGTPVIAYDVPYGPRDHLANGGGVLVPNGDEAALAAAIVRVIADPEEHARLSREAAQMARRVDPDRVTEALAQAVEDVLAAPSRRA
;
A
#
# COMPACT_ATOMS: atom_id res chain seq x y z
N MET A 1 -23.88 9.87 -10.24
CA MET A 1 -22.74 9.06 -10.66
C MET A 1 -21.53 9.97 -10.55
N THR A 2 -20.53 9.59 -9.80
CA THR A 2 -19.25 10.32 -9.70
C THR A 2 -18.56 10.27 -11.05
N THR A 3 -18.18 11.43 -11.58
CA THR A 3 -17.43 11.56 -12.83
C THR A 3 -16.07 12.18 -12.53
N PHE A 4 -15.01 11.49 -12.94
CA PHE A 4 -13.68 12.07 -12.91
C PHE A 4 -13.53 13.12 -14.02
N PRO A 5 -12.71 14.17 -13.84
CA PRO A 5 -12.32 15.09 -14.91
C PRO A 5 -11.75 14.35 -16.15
N ASP A 6 -11.95 14.96 -17.33
CA ASP A 6 -11.37 14.43 -18.57
C ASP A 6 -9.85 14.64 -18.57
N ALA A 7 -9.14 13.59 -18.18
CA ALA A 7 -7.68 13.55 -18.04
C ALA A 7 -7.18 12.11 -18.23
N GLU A 8 -5.90 11.95 -18.49
CA GLU A 8 -5.24 10.67 -18.42
C GLU A 8 -4.79 10.39 -16.98
N TYR A 9 -4.93 9.13 -16.54
CA TYR A 9 -4.67 8.74 -15.16
C TYR A 9 -3.61 7.65 -15.06
N LEU A 10 -2.56 7.92 -14.28
CA LEU A 10 -1.48 6.99 -13.97
C LEU A 10 -1.45 6.71 -12.47
N ILE A 11 -1.30 5.46 -12.07
CA ILE A 11 -0.97 5.06 -10.69
C ILE A 11 0.43 4.48 -10.69
N LEU A 12 1.32 5.04 -9.86
CA LEU A 12 2.71 4.58 -9.76
C LEU A 12 2.92 3.78 -8.49
N SER A 13 3.46 2.58 -8.61
CA SER A 13 3.89 1.74 -7.49
C SER A 13 5.30 1.24 -7.71
N SER A 14 6.13 1.20 -6.66
CA SER A 14 7.49 0.65 -6.77
C SER A 14 7.48 -0.80 -7.25
N ARG A 15 6.48 -1.58 -6.82
CA ARG A 15 6.21 -2.95 -7.28
C ARG A 15 4.78 -3.33 -6.95
N LEU A 16 4.27 -4.34 -7.66
CA LEU A 16 3.05 -5.06 -7.32
C LEU A 16 3.27 -6.54 -7.61
N ILE A 17 3.40 -7.33 -6.54
CA ILE A 17 3.65 -8.78 -6.61
C ILE A 17 2.50 -9.50 -5.90
N PRO A 18 1.81 -10.45 -6.57
CA PRO A 18 0.74 -11.22 -5.96
C PRO A 18 1.19 -11.88 -4.66
N ASP A 19 0.34 -11.80 -3.62
CA ASP A 19 0.52 -12.42 -2.30
C ASP A 19 1.72 -11.90 -1.48
N HIS A 20 2.46 -10.89 -1.97
CA HIS A 20 3.66 -10.38 -1.30
C HIS A 20 3.42 -9.05 -0.55
N ASP A 21 2.76 -8.10 -1.17
CA ASP A 21 2.66 -6.72 -0.67
C ASP A 21 1.41 -6.43 0.17
N GLY A 22 0.56 -7.44 0.40
CA GLY A 22 -0.57 -7.38 1.34
C GLY A 22 -1.50 -6.18 1.14
N GLY A 23 -1.83 -5.48 2.23
CA GLY A 23 -2.77 -4.35 2.21
C GLY A 23 -2.35 -3.19 1.31
N TYR A 24 -1.05 -2.96 1.11
CA TYR A 24 -0.55 -1.93 0.19
C TYR A 24 -0.99 -2.20 -1.26
N ALA A 25 -0.73 -3.41 -1.77
CA ALA A 25 -1.14 -3.78 -3.12
C ALA A 25 -2.68 -3.75 -3.27
N MET A 26 -3.40 -4.24 -2.26
CA MET A 26 -4.86 -4.25 -2.28
C MET A 26 -5.46 -2.84 -2.29
N ALA A 27 -4.87 -1.87 -1.57
CA ALA A 27 -5.31 -0.49 -1.59
C ALA A 27 -5.18 0.13 -3.00
N ILE A 28 -4.05 -0.09 -3.67
CA ILE A 28 -3.77 0.41 -5.02
C ILE A 28 -4.72 -0.20 -6.05
N LEU A 29 -4.84 -1.52 -6.05
CA LEU A 29 -5.68 -2.25 -7.01
C LEU A 29 -7.17 -1.93 -6.79
N SER A 30 -7.62 -1.80 -5.53
CA SER A 30 -8.98 -1.37 -5.20
C SER A 30 -9.26 0.04 -5.72
N ARG A 31 -8.35 0.99 -5.51
CA ARG A 31 -8.46 2.36 -6.06
C ARG A 31 -8.56 2.34 -7.58
N ALA A 32 -7.70 1.60 -8.26
CA ALA A 32 -7.73 1.50 -9.72
C ALA A 32 -9.07 0.95 -10.23
N ARG A 33 -9.62 -0.06 -9.59
CA ARG A 33 -10.95 -0.61 -9.92
C ARG A 33 -12.09 0.36 -9.64
N GLN A 34 -12.05 1.08 -8.52
CA GLN A 34 -13.04 2.10 -8.18
C GLN A 34 -13.03 3.24 -9.22
N MET A 35 -11.84 3.68 -9.64
CA MET A 35 -11.69 4.66 -10.72
C MET A 35 -12.24 4.13 -12.05
N ALA A 36 -12.01 2.84 -12.37
CA ALA A 36 -12.57 2.20 -13.55
C ALA A 36 -14.10 2.18 -13.52
N ALA A 37 -14.68 1.78 -12.38
CA ALA A 37 -16.13 1.76 -12.16
C ALA A 37 -16.76 3.16 -12.27
N ALA A 38 -16.01 4.23 -11.94
CA ALA A 38 -16.38 5.62 -12.10
C ALA A 38 -16.11 6.18 -13.52
N GLY A 39 -15.74 5.34 -14.50
CA GLY A 39 -15.60 5.70 -15.89
C GLY A 39 -14.21 6.13 -16.34
N VAL A 40 -13.21 6.17 -15.47
CA VAL A 40 -11.83 6.50 -15.84
C VAL A 40 -11.33 5.58 -16.97
N GLY A 41 -10.63 6.13 -17.97
CA GLY A 41 -10.12 5.40 -19.12
C GLY A 41 -11.21 4.66 -19.91
N GLY A 42 -12.43 5.24 -20.02
CA GLY A 42 -13.57 4.59 -20.65
C GLY A 42 -14.07 3.34 -19.90
N GLY A 43 -13.92 3.30 -18.57
CA GLY A 43 -14.25 2.15 -17.75
C GLY A 43 -13.13 1.12 -17.59
N ARG A 44 -11.98 1.37 -18.22
CA ARG A 44 -10.80 0.49 -18.12
C ARG A 44 -9.86 0.85 -16.95
N GLY A 45 -10.13 1.98 -16.27
CA GLY A 45 -9.35 2.49 -15.16
C GLY A 45 -8.04 3.17 -15.55
N PRO A 46 -7.24 3.59 -14.58
CA PRO A 46 -5.93 4.20 -14.78
C PRO A 46 -4.92 3.19 -15.35
N LEU A 47 -3.84 3.68 -15.96
CA LEU A 47 -2.65 2.86 -16.19
C LEU A 47 -1.88 2.68 -14.88
N ILE A 48 -1.56 1.44 -14.53
CA ILE A 48 -0.72 1.12 -13.38
C ILE A 48 0.71 0.91 -13.87
N LEU A 49 1.65 1.71 -13.35
CA LEU A 49 3.06 1.67 -13.74
C LEU A 49 3.91 1.16 -12.56
N THR A 50 4.72 0.11 -12.82
CA THR A 50 5.62 -0.49 -11.83
C THR A 50 7.08 -0.33 -12.23
N PHE A 51 7.96 -0.32 -11.22
CA PHE A 51 9.38 0.02 -11.36
C PHE A 51 10.32 -1.07 -10.82
N ASP A 52 9.77 -2.21 -10.43
CA ASP A 52 10.56 -3.33 -9.92
C ASP A 52 11.34 -4.01 -11.05
N PRO A 53 12.65 -4.22 -10.85
CA PRO A 53 13.46 -4.92 -11.82
C PRO A 53 13.20 -6.43 -11.72
N GLY A 54 12.52 -6.99 -12.71
CA GLY A 54 12.21 -8.40 -12.85
C GLY A 54 12.45 -8.88 -14.28
N THR A 55 12.02 -10.09 -14.59
CA THR A 55 11.98 -10.56 -15.97
C THR A 55 10.62 -10.27 -16.60
N PRO A 56 10.54 -10.07 -17.93
CA PRO A 56 9.26 -9.92 -18.62
C PRO A 56 8.28 -11.09 -18.36
N ALA A 57 8.83 -12.30 -18.17
CA ALA A 57 8.03 -13.48 -17.82
C ALA A 57 7.41 -13.39 -16.41
N ASP A 58 8.16 -12.89 -15.43
CA ASP A 58 7.67 -12.65 -14.07
C ASP A 58 6.57 -11.59 -14.06
N HIS A 59 6.81 -10.45 -14.70
CA HIS A 59 5.82 -9.37 -14.81
C HIS A 59 4.56 -9.83 -15.52
N ALA A 60 4.68 -10.60 -16.62
CA ALA A 60 3.53 -11.16 -17.31
C ALA A 60 2.75 -12.16 -16.44
N ARG A 61 3.43 -12.96 -15.60
CA ARG A 61 2.79 -13.86 -14.64
C ARG A 61 2.05 -13.08 -13.56
N HIS A 62 2.64 -12.00 -13.02
CA HIS A 62 2.00 -11.14 -12.02
C HIS A 62 0.73 -10.47 -12.59
N ARG A 63 0.81 -9.89 -13.79
CA ARG A 63 -0.35 -9.28 -14.47
C ARG A 63 -1.50 -10.30 -14.65
N ARG A 64 -1.19 -11.50 -15.13
CA ARG A 64 -2.21 -12.57 -15.28
C ARG A 64 -2.82 -12.96 -13.93
N ALA A 65 -2.01 -13.13 -12.89
CA ALA A 65 -2.52 -13.49 -11.57
C ALA A 65 -3.45 -12.41 -10.97
N PHE A 66 -3.23 -11.13 -11.24
CA PHE A 66 -4.14 -10.06 -10.85
C PHE A 66 -5.41 -10.02 -11.71
N ASP A 67 -5.30 -10.26 -13.01
CA ASP A 67 -6.42 -10.32 -13.95
C ASP A 67 -7.37 -11.49 -13.62
N GLU A 68 -6.82 -12.70 -13.43
CA GLU A 68 -7.55 -13.90 -13.02
C GLU A 68 -8.31 -13.75 -11.69
N ARG A 69 -7.83 -12.87 -10.82
CA ARG A 69 -8.47 -12.51 -9.53
C ARG A 69 -9.40 -11.32 -9.64
N ASP A 70 -9.64 -10.80 -10.83
CA ASP A 70 -10.45 -9.62 -11.08
C ASP A 70 -9.96 -8.38 -10.28
N LEU A 71 -8.63 -8.23 -10.12
CA LEU A 71 -8.01 -7.12 -9.41
C LEU A 71 -7.54 -6.00 -10.33
N ILE A 72 -7.40 -6.25 -11.63
CA ILE A 72 -7.17 -5.27 -12.69
C ILE A 72 -8.20 -5.47 -13.80
N THR A 73 -8.38 -4.49 -14.67
CA THR A 73 -9.38 -4.50 -15.75
C THR A 73 -8.82 -5.00 -17.10
N GLY A 74 -7.65 -5.61 -17.04
CA GLY A 74 -6.93 -6.18 -18.17
C GLY A 74 -5.42 -6.08 -18.01
N THR A 75 -4.71 -7.06 -18.50
CA THR A 75 -3.24 -7.16 -18.34
C THR A 75 -2.48 -6.01 -19.02
N ASP A 76 -3.07 -5.35 -20.00
CA ASP A 76 -2.53 -4.17 -20.68
C ASP A 76 -2.65 -2.87 -19.86
N ARG A 77 -3.43 -2.88 -18.78
CA ARG A 77 -3.54 -1.74 -17.84
C ARG A 77 -2.42 -1.69 -16.82
N MET A 78 -1.54 -2.68 -16.79
CA MET A 78 -0.36 -2.72 -15.92
C MET A 78 0.92 -2.85 -16.75
N ARG A 79 1.78 -1.84 -16.67
CA ARG A 79 3.03 -1.73 -17.43
C ARG A 79 4.23 -1.70 -16.46
N ASN A 80 5.37 -2.19 -16.90
CA ASN A 80 6.61 -2.16 -16.11
C ASN A 80 7.73 -1.48 -16.91
N LEU A 81 8.51 -0.64 -16.22
CA LEU A 81 9.61 0.11 -16.81
C LEU A 81 10.59 -0.80 -17.56
N PHE A 82 10.98 -1.92 -16.94
CA PHE A 82 12.01 -2.79 -17.49
C PHE A 82 11.52 -3.65 -18.66
N ASP A 83 10.21 -3.95 -18.71
CA ASP A 83 9.61 -4.56 -19.90
C ASP A 83 9.68 -3.60 -21.10
N GLU A 84 9.47 -2.30 -20.86
CA GLU A 84 9.46 -1.27 -21.90
C GLU A 84 10.82 -0.63 -22.18
N ALA A 85 11.81 -0.94 -21.36
CA ALA A 85 13.20 -0.56 -21.64
C ALA A 85 13.79 -1.30 -22.82
N SER A 86 13.23 -2.46 -23.20
CA SER A 86 13.67 -3.29 -24.30
C SER A 86 13.02 -2.89 -25.62
N ALA A 87 13.82 -2.71 -26.68
CA ALA A 87 13.27 -2.56 -28.02
C ALA A 87 12.84 -3.92 -28.60
N ARG A 88 11.82 -3.91 -29.48
CA ARG A 88 11.36 -5.14 -30.18
C ARG A 88 12.46 -5.80 -31.01
N SER A 89 13.44 -5.03 -31.49
CA SER A 89 14.62 -5.49 -32.22
C SER A 89 15.75 -5.97 -31.30
N GLY A 90 15.54 -5.91 -29.97
CA GLY A 90 16.55 -6.14 -28.93
C GLY A 90 17.36 -4.91 -28.57
N GLY A 91 18.07 -4.96 -27.43
CA GLY A 91 18.75 -3.79 -26.87
C GLY A 91 17.78 -2.74 -26.29
N ALA A 92 18.29 -1.56 -25.95
CA ALA A 92 17.50 -0.51 -25.32
C ALA A 92 16.46 0.09 -26.27
N ALA A 93 15.28 0.43 -25.72
CA ALA A 93 14.23 1.15 -26.42
C ALA A 93 14.66 2.59 -26.77
N GLY A 94 14.00 3.20 -27.77
CA GLY A 94 14.33 4.54 -28.26
C GLY A 94 14.34 5.59 -27.16
N TRP A 95 13.32 5.64 -26.33
CA TRP A 95 13.22 6.60 -25.21
C TRP A 95 14.41 6.49 -24.22
N LEU A 96 14.92 5.27 -24.03
CA LEU A 96 16.02 5.02 -23.12
C LEU A 96 17.37 5.43 -23.75
N LEU A 97 17.53 5.19 -25.06
CA LEU A 97 18.69 5.68 -25.83
C LEU A 97 18.73 7.20 -25.93
N GLU A 98 17.58 7.85 -26.08
CA GLU A 98 17.46 9.32 -26.09
C GLU A 98 17.79 9.95 -24.73
N ALA A 99 17.50 9.24 -23.64
CA ALA A 99 17.82 9.68 -22.27
C ALA A 99 19.28 9.41 -21.86
N ALA A 100 19.97 8.57 -22.60
CA ALA A 100 21.37 8.20 -22.32
C ALA A 100 22.34 9.29 -22.81
N GLU A 101 23.22 9.72 -21.91
CA GLU A 101 24.32 10.61 -22.24
C GLU A 101 25.62 9.80 -22.51
N PRO A 102 26.55 10.33 -23.31
CA PRO A 102 27.85 9.68 -23.47
C PRO A 102 28.59 9.48 -22.15
N GLY A 103 28.99 8.26 -21.86
CA GLY A 103 29.66 7.90 -20.61
C GLY A 103 29.73 6.40 -20.39
N ASP A 104 30.49 6.01 -19.38
CA ASP A 104 30.71 4.61 -19.00
C ASP A 104 30.12 4.35 -17.59
N PRO A 105 29.75 3.09 -17.28
CA PRO A 105 29.45 2.65 -15.93
C PRO A 105 30.63 2.90 -14.99
N ASP A 106 30.37 3.20 -13.74
CA ASP A 106 31.39 3.36 -12.72
C ASP A 106 32.07 2.00 -12.46
N PRO A 107 33.41 1.83 -12.77
CA PRO A 107 34.08 0.57 -12.59
C PRO A 107 34.25 0.15 -11.11
N ALA A 108 34.01 1.04 -10.17
CA ALA A 108 34.04 0.75 -8.73
C ALA A 108 32.74 0.12 -8.20
N LEU A 109 31.69 0.10 -9.01
CA LEU A 109 30.39 -0.42 -8.63
C LEU A 109 30.09 -1.78 -9.27
N GLU A 110 29.34 -2.61 -8.55
CA GLU A 110 28.68 -3.77 -9.12
C GLU A 110 27.41 -3.35 -9.86
N TYR A 111 27.09 -4.05 -10.97
CA TYR A 111 25.92 -3.78 -11.78
C TYR A 111 25.02 -5.00 -11.92
N ARG A 112 23.74 -4.86 -11.51
CA ARG A 112 22.69 -5.81 -11.85
C ARG A 112 22.23 -5.56 -13.28
N ARG A 113 22.49 -6.52 -14.18
CA ARG A 113 22.06 -6.43 -15.58
C ARG A 113 20.62 -6.88 -15.72
N ILE A 114 19.83 -6.06 -16.40
CA ILE A 114 18.48 -6.38 -16.86
C ILE A 114 18.59 -6.71 -18.36
N ALA A 115 18.04 -7.85 -18.76
CA ALA A 115 18.11 -8.35 -20.12
C ALA A 115 16.73 -8.41 -20.76
N ASP A 116 16.72 -8.39 -22.12
CA ASP A 116 15.52 -8.68 -22.91
C ASP A 116 15.17 -10.18 -22.89
N ALA A 117 14.14 -10.56 -23.65
CA ALA A 117 13.66 -11.95 -23.71
C ALA A 117 14.69 -12.92 -24.30
N GLU A 118 15.65 -12.42 -25.09
CA GLU A 118 16.72 -13.17 -25.70
C GLU A 118 18.01 -13.21 -24.84
N GLY A 119 17.98 -12.59 -23.66
CA GLY A 119 19.10 -12.56 -22.71
C GLY A 119 20.14 -11.50 -23.02
N ARG A 120 19.89 -10.55 -23.93
CA ARG A 120 20.81 -9.47 -24.23
C ARG A 120 20.65 -8.34 -23.20
N PRO A 121 21.74 -7.75 -22.69
CA PRO A 121 21.65 -6.69 -21.71
C PRO A 121 20.95 -5.45 -22.32
N VAL A 122 20.08 -4.84 -21.53
CA VAL A 122 19.36 -3.61 -21.87
C VAL A 122 19.75 -2.48 -20.92
N VAL A 123 19.71 -2.76 -19.61
CA VAL A 123 20.02 -1.82 -18.53
C VAL A 123 20.95 -2.45 -17.52
N GLY A 124 21.96 -1.71 -17.07
CA GLY A 124 22.79 -2.06 -15.91
C GLY A 124 22.46 -1.12 -14.74
N LEU A 125 21.90 -1.67 -13.67
CA LEU A 125 21.56 -0.94 -12.47
C LEU A 125 22.70 -0.98 -11.48
N PRO A 126 23.22 0.16 -10.97
CA PRO A 126 24.27 0.17 -9.95
C PRO A 126 23.72 -0.47 -8.65
N VAL A 127 24.51 -1.34 -8.03
CA VAL A 127 24.18 -1.96 -6.74
C VAL A 127 24.84 -1.15 -5.63
N ILE A 128 24.03 -0.50 -4.82
CA ILE A 128 24.46 0.34 -3.70
C ILE A 128 24.23 -0.43 -2.40
N HIS A 129 25.29 -0.77 -1.69
CA HIS A 129 25.24 -1.51 -0.44
C HIS A 129 25.31 -0.56 0.76
N GLY A 130 24.53 -0.88 1.81
CA GLY A 130 24.63 -0.23 3.13
C GLY A 130 24.11 1.21 3.20
N ASP A 131 23.61 1.76 2.10
CA ASP A 131 23.00 3.10 2.07
C ASP A 131 21.47 2.96 2.10
N PRO A 132 20.78 3.43 3.17
CA PRO A 132 19.31 3.42 3.23
C PRO A 132 18.68 4.29 2.14
N ASP A 133 19.42 5.26 1.62
CA ASP A 133 18.99 6.20 0.58
C ASP A 133 19.49 5.78 -0.83
N TRP A 134 19.83 4.51 -1.03
CA TRP A 134 20.33 3.96 -2.28
C TRP A 134 19.53 4.40 -3.52
N HIS A 135 18.24 4.61 -3.38
CA HIS A 135 17.34 4.97 -4.49
C HIS A 135 17.62 6.35 -5.09
N ILE A 136 18.18 7.28 -4.31
CA ILE A 136 18.52 8.63 -4.80
C ILE A 136 19.93 8.78 -5.34
N THR A 137 20.66 7.66 -5.45
CA THR A 137 22.00 7.70 -6.05
C THR A 137 21.97 8.33 -7.44
N THR A 138 23.03 9.08 -7.76
CA THR A 138 23.30 9.60 -9.11
C THR A 138 24.30 8.72 -9.85
N ALA A 139 24.71 7.57 -9.27
CA ALA A 139 25.57 6.61 -9.91
C ALA A 139 25.04 6.22 -11.30
N PRO A 140 25.90 6.14 -12.31
CA PRO A 140 25.48 5.90 -13.69
C PRO A 140 24.69 4.61 -13.83
N VAL A 141 23.51 4.68 -14.45
CA VAL A 141 22.75 3.52 -14.94
C VAL A 141 23.22 3.25 -16.36
N ALA A 142 23.81 2.09 -16.63
CA ALA A 142 24.31 1.74 -17.94
C ALA A 142 23.16 1.42 -18.91
N VAL A 143 23.24 1.91 -20.13
CA VAL A 143 22.30 1.62 -21.23
C VAL A 143 23.06 0.86 -22.32
N TYR A 144 22.50 -0.28 -22.77
CA TYR A 144 23.15 -1.14 -23.76
C TYR A 144 22.45 -1.04 -25.12
N GLY A 145 23.26 -0.86 -26.16
CA GLY A 145 22.76 -0.86 -27.53
C GLY A 145 22.42 -2.27 -28.06
N HIS A 146 21.96 -2.33 -29.30
CA HIS A 146 21.60 -3.59 -29.98
C HIS A 146 22.81 -4.54 -30.16
N ASP A 147 24.00 -4.01 -30.16
CA ASP A 147 25.28 -4.75 -30.27
C ASP A 147 25.75 -5.32 -28.92
N GLY A 148 25.01 -5.04 -27.82
CA GLY A 148 25.34 -5.48 -26.47
C GLY A 148 26.42 -4.66 -25.80
N HIS A 149 26.94 -3.59 -26.45
CA HIS A 149 27.89 -2.67 -25.84
C HIS A 149 27.16 -1.50 -25.14
N VAL A 150 27.89 -0.84 -24.23
CA VAL A 150 27.35 0.36 -23.56
C VAL A 150 27.18 1.46 -24.59
N ALA A 151 25.95 1.92 -24.79
CA ALA A 151 25.59 3.03 -25.65
C ALA A 151 25.69 4.38 -24.93
N GLY A 152 25.62 4.38 -23.61
CA GLY A 152 25.70 5.55 -22.77
C GLY A 152 25.22 5.26 -21.34
N VAL A 153 25.02 6.31 -20.56
CA VAL A 153 24.59 6.22 -19.15
C VAL A 153 23.48 7.21 -18.85
N VAL A 154 22.63 6.87 -17.87
CA VAL A 154 21.62 7.77 -17.30
C VAL A 154 21.99 8.07 -15.85
N ALA A 155 21.86 9.32 -15.41
CA ALA A 155 22.28 9.79 -14.09
C ALA A 155 21.33 9.30 -12.97
N GLY A 156 21.54 8.08 -12.48
CA GLY A 156 20.81 7.44 -11.39
C GLY A 156 19.38 7.03 -11.72
N PHE A 157 18.72 6.46 -10.71
CA PHE A 157 17.35 5.92 -10.86
C PHE A 157 16.31 7.02 -11.15
N GLY A 158 16.49 8.21 -10.56
CA GLY A 158 15.53 9.31 -10.74
C GLY A 158 15.45 9.78 -12.19
N ALA A 159 16.58 9.92 -12.88
CA ALA A 159 16.59 10.32 -14.30
C ALA A 159 16.00 9.19 -15.18
N LEU A 160 16.35 7.92 -14.92
CA LEU A 160 15.77 6.77 -15.62
C LEU A 160 14.23 6.75 -15.51
N TYR A 161 13.69 6.94 -14.30
CA TYR A 161 12.25 6.88 -14.05
C TYR A 161 11.51 8.03 -14.72
N ARG A 162 12.05 9.26 -14.62
CA ARG A 162 11.46 10.43 -15.29
C ARG A 162 11.51 10.30 -16.82
N ALA A 163 12.58 9.74 -17.39
CA ALA A 163 12.65 9.50 -18.84
C ALA A 163 11.57 8.53 -19.31
N TRP A 164 11.34 7.44 -18.59
CA TRP A 164 10.26 6.52 -18.93
C TRP A 164 8.88 7.17 -18.78
N LEU A 165 8.63 7.87 -17.68
CA LEU A 165 7.38 8.58 -17.45
C LEU A 165 7.11 9.62 -18.55
N ALA A 166 8.13 10.36 -18.98
CA ALA A 166 8.01 11.31 -20.09
C ALA A 166 7.62 10.60 -21.40
N ALA A 167 8.22 9.45 -21.69
CA ALA A 167 7.88 8.64 -22.86
C ALA A 167 6.43 8.10 -22.79
N VAL A 168 5.99 7.64 -21.61
CA VAL A 168 4.60 7.21 -21.40
C VAL A 168 3.63 8.35 -21.64
N VAL A 169 3.88 9.52 -21.06
CA VAL A 169 3.04 10.72 -21.22
C VAL A 169 3.02 11.20 -22.68
N ALA A 170 4.16 11.19 -23.36
CA ALA A 170 4.24 11.52 -24.78
C ALA A 170 3.39 10.58 -25.65
N GLY A 171 3.40 9.28 -25.33
CA GLY A 171 2.55 8.29 -26.00
C GLY A 171 1.06 8.55 -25.79
N LEU A 172 0.64 8.83 -24.56
CA LEU A 172 -0.76 9.16 -24.23
C LEU A 172 -1.23 10.42 -24.98
N ARG A 173 -0.41 11.46 -25.03
CA ARG A 173 -0.73 12.69 -25.78
C ARG A 173 -0.81 12.48 -27.29
N ALA A 174 -0.02 11.55 -27.83
CA ALA A 174 -0.10 11.21 -29.25
C ALA A 174 -1.40 10.47 -29.61
N ASP A 175 -1.93 9.67 -28.67
CA ASP A 175 -3.15 8.88 -28.89
C ASP A 175 -4.44 9.69 -28.61
N ASP A 176 -4.48 10.48 -27.52
CA ASP A 176 -5.69 11.12 -27.00
C ASP A 176 -5.65 12.67 -26.97
N GLY A 177 -4.63 13.28 -27.58
CA GLY A 177 -4.45 14.73 -27.60
C GLY A 177 -3.82 15.29 -26.32
N ASP A 178 -3.80 16.62 -26.19
CA ASP A 178 -3.09 17.33 -25.11
C ASP A 178 -3.94 17.42 -23.82
N LYS A 179 -4.45 16.27 -23.36
CA LYS A 179 -5.16 16.20 -22.10
C LYS A 179 -4.19 16.29 -20.90
N PRO A 180 -4.64 16.87 -19.77
CA PRO A 180 -3.84 16.82 -18.54
C PRO A 180 -3.62 15.37 -18.10
N VAL A 181 -2.45 15.11 -17.53
CA VAL A 181 -2.11 13.80 -16.98
C VAL A 181 -2.06 13.87 -15.46
N VAL A 182 -2.89 13.08 -14.79
CA VAL A 182 -2.92 12.97 -13.32
C VAL A 182 -2.15 11.73 -12.91
N VAL A 183 -1.09 11.93 -12.13
CA VAL A 183 -0.23 10.89 -11.62
C VAL A 183 -0.47 10.73 -10.12
N ILE A 184 -0.96 9.56 -9.69
CA ILE A 184 -1.08 9.20 -8.28
C ILE A 184 0.10 8.29 -7.92
N CYS A 185 1.06 8.83 -7.18
CA CYS A 185 2.24 8.11 -6.72
C CYS A 185 1.96 7.47 -5.36
N GLU A 186 2.01 6.14 -5.30
CA GLU A 186 1.71 5.36 -4.09
C GLU A 186 2.95 4.94 -3.30
N SER A 187 4.14 5.28 -3.77
CA SER A 187 5.41 4.91 -3.15
C SER A 187 6.22 6.14 -2.74
N ARG A 188 6.62 6.22 -1.46
CA ARG A 188 7.46 7.31 -0.94
C ARG A 188 8.75 7.47 -1.77
N GLN A 189 9.45 6.37 -2.01
CA GLN A 189 10.73 6.41 -2.76
C GLN A 189 10.54 6.92 -4.19
N LEU A 190 9.48 6.49 -4.88
CA LEU A 190 9.16 7.01 -6.22
C LEU A 190 8.82 8.50 -6.14
N GLY A 191 8.03 8.91 -5.15
CA GLY A 191 7.69 10.32 -4.94
C GLY A 191 8.94 11.19 -4.84
N GLU A 192 9.94 10.79 -4.06
CA GLU A 192 11.22 11.52 -3.95
C GLU A 192 11.95 11.65 -5.30
N LEU A 193 11.94 10.58 -6.11
CA LEU A 193 12.64 10.55 -7.40
C LEU A 193 11.96 11.37 -8.50
N ILE A 194 10.64 11.54 -8.41
CA ILE A 194 9.84 12.22 -9.44
C ILE A 194 9.32 13.60 -8.99
N ALA A 195 9.50 13.99 -7.74
CA ALA A 195 9.07 15.30 -7.23
C ALA A 195 9.61 16.49 -8.06
N GLY A 196 10.79 16.34 -8.64
CA GLY A 196 11.41 17.32 -9.53
C GLY A 196 11.06 17.18 -11.02
N TRP A 197 10.09 16.35 -11.38
CA TRP A 197 9.67 16.19 -12.78
C TRP A 197 8.91 17.43 -13.28
N GLY A 198 9.50 18.14 -14.23
CA GLY A 198 9.02 19.44 -14.73
C GLY A 198 8.19 19.31 -16.01
N ASP A 199 6.96 18.82 -15.94
CA ASP A 199 6.00 18.83 -17.05
C ASP A 199 4.74 19.58 -16.61
N PRO A 200 4.44 20.78 -17.17
CA PRO A 200 3.31 21.59 -16.74
C PRO A 200 1.94 20.98 -17.02
N GLY A 201 1.85 20.02 -17.94
CA GLY A 201 0.62 19.25 -18.24
C GLY A 201 0.40 18.08 -17.29
N VAL A 202 1.35 17.81 -16.36
CA VAL A 202 1.24 16.75 -15.34
C VAL A 202 0.80 17.34 -14.02
N ARG A 203 -0.06 16.63 -13.32
CA ARG A 203 -0.39 16.84 -11.90
C ARG A 203 0.09 15.64 -11.09
N LEU A 204 0.91 15.88 -10.08
CA LEU A 204 1.49 14.83 -9.25
C LEU A 204 0.86 14.83 -7.87
N ILE A 205 0.06 13.81 -7.60
CA ILE A 205 -0.56 13.54 -6.31
C ILE A 205 0.23 12.41 -5.61
N HIS A 206 0.58 12.58 -4.35
CA HIS A 206 1.31 11.55 -3.59
C HIS A 206 0.45 10.96 -2.48
N SER A 207 0.26 9.65 -2.48
CA SER A 207 -0.50 8.91 -1.48
C SER A 207 0.44 8.24 -0.47
N ILE A 208 0.19 8.45 0.83
CA ILE A 208 1.06 8.00 1.93
C ILE A 208 0.44 6.79 2.63
N HIS A 209 1.14 5.65 2.60
CA HIS A 209 0.66 4.37 3.11
C HIS A 209 1.23 3.93 4.46
N THR A 210 2.19 4.65 5.00
CA THR A 210 2.88 4.23 6.23
C THR A 210 3.16 5.41 7.16
N ILE A 211 3.62 5.09 8.37
CA ILE A 211 3.96 6.09 9.38
C ILE A 211 5.31 6.74 9.07
N HIS A 212 5.44 8.01 9.45
CA HIS A 212 6.64 8.81 9.27
C HIS A 212 7.50 8.92 10.56
N LEU A 213 7.06 8.32 11.65
CA LEU A 213 7.67 8.43 12.98
C LEU A 213 8.48 7.20 13.34
N GLU A 214 9.56 7.41 14.11
CA GLU A 214 10.30 6.35 14.81
C GLU A 214 9.53 5.86 16.05
N PRO A 215 9.88 4.68 16.60
CA PRO A 215 9.35 4.27 17.89
C PRO A 215 9.60 5.34 18.99
N PRO A 216 8.68 5.57 19.91
CA PRO A 216 7.46 4.80 20.17
C PRO A 216 6.25 5.15 19.29
N HIS A 217 6.44 5.86 18.19
CA HIS A 217 5.41 6.28 17.22
C HIS A 217 4.36 7.26 17.78
N THR A 218 4.68 7.97 18.86
CA THR A 218 3.84 9.06 19.38
C THR A 218 4.01 10.33 18.52
N PRO A 219 3.05 11.28 18.52
CA PRO A 219 3.15 12.50 17.70
C PRO A 219 4.44 13.30 17.89
N ASP A 220 5.05 13.23 19.08
CA ASP A 220 6.31 13.86 19.44
C ASP A 220 7.55 12.98 19.21
N ALA A 221 7.37 11.74 18.73
CA ALA A 221 8.48 10.83 18.43
C ALA A 221 9.41 11.40 17.35
N PRO A 222 10.69 11.01 17.33
CA PRO A 222 11.60 11.40 16.25
C PRO A 222 11.04 11.05 14.87
N LEU A 223 11.35 11.89 13.89
CA LEU A 223 11.06 11.60 12.50
C LEU A 223 11.94 10.44 12.03
N ASN A 224 11.34 9.46 11.38
CA ASN A 224 12.11 8.41 10.72
C ASN A 224 13.03 9.06 9.65
N PRO A 225 14.35 8.81 9.67
CA PRO A 225 15.29 9.47 8.78
C PRO A 225 14.93 9.38 7.29
N LEU A 226 14.30 8.26 6.88
CA LEU A 226 13.84 8.08 5.49
C LEU A 226 12.77 9.08 5.06
N TRP A 227 12.11 9.77 5.99
CA TRP A 227 11.08 10.80 5.72
C TRP A 227 11.63 12.22 5.70
N THR A 228 12.82 12.46 6.25
CA THR A 228 13.39 13.81 6.36
C THR A 228 13.45 14.50 4.99
N ARG A 229 13.94 13.83 3.97
CA ARG A 229 14.00 14.37 2.60
C ARG A 229 12.62 14.54 1.99
N TRP A 230 11.74 13.55 2.20
CA TRP A 230 10.39 13.61 1.66
C TRP A 230 9.67 14.89 2.11
N PHE A 231 9.79 15.26 3.39
CA PHE A 231 9.18 16.48 3.89
C PHE A 231 9.76 17.76 3.24
N THR A 232 11.02 17.76 2.82
CA THR A 232 11.58 18.90 2.06
C THR A 232 11.05 18.98 0.61
N LEU A 233 10.40 17.93 0.14
CA LEU A 233 9.83 17.84 -1.21
C LEU A 233 8.30 17.89 -1.23
N ALA A 234 7.66 17.87 -0.06
CA ALA A 234 6.20 17.74 0.06
C ALA A 234 5.44 18.84 -0.71
N GLU A 235 5.94 20.06 -0.70
CA GLU A 235 5.36 21.20 -1.42
C GLU A 235 5.42 21.06 -2.96
N ARG A 236 6.25 20.15 -3.47
CA ARG A 236 6.35 19.90 -4.91
C ARG A 236 5.23 19.02 -5.43
N PHE A 237 4.47 18.35 -4.57
CA PHE A 237 3.28 17.61 -4.97
C PHE A 237 2.09 18.55 -5.10
N ASP A 238 1.27 18.35 -6.14
CA ASP A 238 0.05 19.14 -6.34
C ASP A 238 -0.98 18.82 -5.25
N ALA A 239 -0.97 17.60 -4.70
CA ALA A 239 -1.64 17.23 -3.45
C ALA A 239 -0.94 16.04 -2.77
N VAL A 240 -1.11 15.93 -1.45
CA VAL A 240 -0.72 14.76 -0.63
C VAL A 240 -1.98 14.12 -0.06
N LEU A 241 -2.15 12.83 -0.31
CA LEU A 241 -3.27 12.04 0.20
C LEU A 241 -2.83 11.27 1.44
N TRP A 242 -3.47 11.55 2.56
CA TRP A 242 -3.30 10.82 3.82
C TRP A 242 -4.42 9.79 3.96
N LEU A 243 -4.13 8.65 4.57
CA LEU A 243 -5.12 7.59 4.79
C LEU A 243 -5.90 7.79 6.09
N SER A 244 -5.47 8.70 6.96
CA SER A 244 -6.11 8.99 8.25
C SER A 244 -6.03 10.48 8.59
N GLU A 245 -7.08 10.99 9.24
CA GLU A 245 -7.14 12.37 9.71
C GLU A 245 -6.11 12.62 10.81
N ALA A 246 -5.89 11.64 11.70
CA ALA A 246 -4.91 11.78 12.76
C ALA A 246 -3.49 11.98 12.20
N GLN A 247 -3.08 11.23 11.16
CA GLN A 247 -1.77 11.40 10.54
C GLN A 247 -1.64 12.77 9.86
N ARG A 248 -2.68 13.20 9.13
CA ARG A 248 -2.70 14.51 8.50
C ARG A 248 -2.55 15.62 9.55
N SER A 249 -3.31 15.56 10.63
CA SER A 249 -3.27 16.56 11.70
C SER A 249 -1.91 16.63 12.38
N ASP A 250 -1.33 15.48 12.75
CA ASP A 250 0.02 15.42 13.34
C ASP A 250 1.09 16.00 12.42
N VAL A 251 0.98 15.76 11.11
CA VAL A 251 1.91 16.30 10.12
C VAL A 251 1.78 17.82 10.00
N ILE A 252 0.55 18.33 9.88
CA ILE A 252 0.31 19.79 9.77
C ILE A 252 0.77 20.51 11.04
N GLU A 253 0.45 19.97 12.22
CA GLU A 253 0.88 20.57 13.49
C GLU A 253 2.40 20.65 13.60
N ARG A 254 3.12 19.67 13.11
CA ARG A 254 4.57 19.55 13.27
C ARG A 254 5.37 20.19 12.15
N PHE A 255 4.89 20.16 10.91
CA PHE A 255 5.66 20.56 9.72
C PHE A 255 5.02 21.72 8.94
N GLY A 256 3.86 22.21 9.36
CA GLY A 256 3.14 23.28 8.66
C GLY A 256 2.14 22.77 7.63
N ASP A 257 1.36 23.70 7.07
CA ASP A 257 0.27 23.44 6.11
C ASP A 257 0.58 24.11 4.75
N GLU A 258 1.84 24.09 4.32
CA GLU A 258 2.23 24.70 3.04
C GLU A 258 1.86 23.87 1.81
N GLY A 259 1.24 22.71 1.97
CA GLY A 259 0.81 21.83 0.91
C GLY A 259 -0.70 21.78 0.72
N VAL A 260 -1.14 20.96 -0.21
CA VAL A 260 -2.55 20.52 -0.29
C VAL A 260 -2.62 19.14 0.36
N HIS A 261 -3.11 19.08 1.60
CA HIS A 261 -3.19 17.87 2.41
C HIS A 261 -4.63 17.39 2.52
N LEU A 262 -4.95 16.27 1.87
CA LEU A 262 -6.29 15.70 1.81
C LEU A 262 -6.33 14.34 2.51
N VAL A 263 -7.47 13.98 3.11
CA VAL A 263 -7.68 12.65 3.69
C VAL A 263 -8.54 11.83 2.74
N ILE A 264 -7.90 10.87 2.08
CA ILE A 264 -8.57 9.95 1.14
C ILE A 264 -8.10 8.53 1.47
N PRO A 265 -8.82 7.81 2.33
CA PRO A 265 -8.49 6.43 2.68
C PRO A 265 -8.69 5.48 1.49
N ALA A 266 -8.22 4.26 1.60
CA ALA A 266 -8.62 3.21 0.65
C ALA A 266 -10.06 2.78 0.95
N GLY A 267 -10.89 2.76 -0.09
CA GLY A 267 -12.27 2.32 0.02
C GLY A 267 -12.39 0.81 0.16
N VAL A 268 -13.24 0.35 1.07
CA VAL A 268 -13.54 -1.07 1.28
C VAL A 268 -15.03 -1.30 1.05
N PRO A 269 -15.41 -2.20 0.13
CA PRO A 269 -16.81 -2.46 -0.17
C PRO A 269 -17.59 -2.93 1.06
N ALA A 270 -18.74 -2.29 1.32
CA ALA A 270 -19.64 -2.73 2.37
C ALA A 270 -20.10 -4.18 2.12
N ALA A 271 -20.31 -4.92 3.19
CA ALA A 271 -20.95 -6.23 3.09
C ALA A 271 -22.39 -6.06 2.60
N SER A 272 -22.84 -6.92 1.71
CA SER A 272 -24.24 -6.98 1.29
C SER A 272 -25.18 -7.29 2.47
N THR A 273 -24.69 -8.08 3.43
CA THR A 273 -25.34 -8.39 4.70
C THR A 273 -24.33 -8.51 5.80
N VAL A 274 -24.61 -7.94 6.96
CA VAL A 274 -23.84 -8.14 8.20
C VAL A 274 -24.26 -9.46 8.82
N VAL A 275 -23.29 -10.34 9.11
CA VAL A 275 -23.56 -11.63 9.75
C VAL A 275 -23.98 -11.40 11.21
N PRO A 276 -25.15 -11.91 11.64
CA PRO A 276 -25.59 -11.83 13.03
C PRO A 276 -24.59 -12.50 13.98
N GLY A 277 -24.46 -11.98 15.20
CA GLY A 277 -23.56 -12.55 16.20
C GLY A 277 -23.84 -14.04 16.52
N ALA A 278 -25.12 -14.43 16.48
CA ALA A 278 -25.53 -15.82 16.71
C ALA A 278 -25.06 -16.81 15.64
N ASP A 279 -24.77 -16.33 14.43
CA ASP A 279 -24.32 -17.17 13.31
C ASP A 279 -22.79 -17.24 13.23
N ARG A 280 -22.09 -16.52 14.10
CA ARG A 280 -20.63 -16.57 14.21
C ARG A 280 -20.18 -17.73 15.10
N VAL A 281 -18.96 -18.19 14.93
CA VAL A 281 -18.40 -19.25 15.78
C VAL A 281 -18.08 -18.69 17.17
N PRO A 282 -18.78 -19.13 18.24
CA PRO A 282 -18.60 -18.56 19.57
C PRO A 282 -17.14 -18.66 20.06
N GLY A 283 -16.62 -17.55 20.57
CA GLY A 283 -15.24 -17.49 21.11
C GLY A 283 -14.13 -17.49 20.06
N ARG A 284 -14.44 -17.47 18.76
CA ARG A 284 -13.44 -17.44 17.71
C ARG A 284 -12.91 -16.03 17.48
N VAL A 285 -11.63 -15.83 17.80
CA VAL A 285 -10.88 -14.60 17.54
C VAL A 285 -9.98 -14.82 16.33
N VAL A 286 -9.89 -13.84 15.43
CA VAL A 286 -9.06 -13.96 14.22
C VAL A 286 -8.12 -12.77 14.06
N MET A 287 -6.95 -13.04 13.48
CA MET A 287 -5.98 -12.04 13.02
C MET A 287 -5.72 -12.25 11.53
N LEU A 288 -5.63 -11.16 10.77
CA LEU A 288 -5.27 -11.14 9.34
C LEU A 288 -4.12 -10.16 9.14
N ASN A 289 -2.87 -10.65 9.12
CA ASN A 289 -1.70 -9.77 9.03
C ASN A 289 -0.44 -10.53 8.59
N ARG A 290 0.56 -9.81 8.12
CA ARG A 290 1.90 -10.37 7.92
C ARG A 290 2.49 -10.80 9.26
N LEU A 291 3.21 -11.92 9.28
CA LEU A 291 3.95 -12.38 10.46
C LEU A 291 5.32 -11.66 10.49
N ALA A 292 5.31 -10.43 11.00
CA ALA A 292 6.47 -9.54 11.07
C ALA A 292 6.53 -8.86 12.45
N PRO A 293 7.71 -8.45 12.95
CA PRO A 293 7.88 -7.89 14.30
C PRO A 293 6.93 -6.73 14.61
N GLY A 294 6.73 -5.82 13.65
CA GLY A 294 5.82 -4.67 13.82
C GLY A 294 4.35 -5.03 14.02
N LYS A 295 3.93 -6.28 13.76
CA LYS A 295 2.56 -6.77 14.00
C LYS A 295 2.37 -7.35 15.38
N ARG A 296 3.45 -7.62 16.14
CA ARG A 296 3.44 -8.06 17.55
C ARG A 296 2.43 -9.17 17.83
N VAL A 297 2.42 -10.19 16.96
CA VAL A 297 1.53 -11.37 17.09
C VAL A 297 1.82 -12.14 18.37
N ASP A 298 3.04 -12.10 18.86
CA ASP A 298 3.48 -12.64 20.14
C ASP A 298 2.70 -12.08 21.33
N HIS A 299 2.32 -10.78 21.33
CA HIS A 299 1.45 -10.20 22.35
C HIS A 299 0.06 -10.85 22.37
N ALA A 300 -0.53 -11.10 21.20
CA ALA A 300 -1.83 -11.78 21.10
C ALA A 300 -1.74 -13.22 21.66
N ILE A 301 -0.66 -13.96 21.34
CA ILE A 301 -0.44 -15.32 21.81
C ILE A 301 -0.33 -15.34 23.35
N ARG A 302 0.50 -14.47 23.95
CA ARG A 302 0.66 -14.40 25.41
C ARG A 302 -0.62 -13.98 26.12
N ALA A 303 -1.34 -12.98 25.60
CA ALA A 303 -2.61 -12.54 26.16
C ALA A 303 -3.66 -13.67 26.15
N PHE A 304 -3.61 -14.55 25.15
CA PHE A 304 -4.62 -15.60 24.97
C PHE A 304 -4.63 -16.63 26.11
N ARG A 305 -3.54 -16.80 26.82
CA ARG A 305 -3.49 -17.63 28.03
C ARG A 305 -4.49 -17.15 29.11
N ALA A 306 -4.56 -15.84 29.33
CA ALA A 306 -5.51 -15.26 30.27
C ALA A 306 -6.96 -15.33 29.72
N VAL A 307 -7.14 -15.22 28.41
CA VAL A 307 -8.45 -15.40 27.76
C VAL A 307 -9.00 -16.80 28.05
N LEU A 308 -8.21 -17.85 27.89
CA LEU A 308 -8.62 -19.23 28.12
C LEU A 308 -8.99 -19.52 29.58
N ALA A 309 -8.41 -18.83 30.55
CA ALA A 309 -8.79 -18.97 31.95
C ALA A 309 -10.25 -18.50 32.19
N ALA A 310 -10.73 -17.52 31.44
CA ALA A 310 -12.09 -16.99 31.52
C ALA A 310 -13.08 -17.64 30.54
N VAL A 311 -12.60 -17.97 29.33
CA VAL A 311 -13.39 -18.53 28.22
C VAL A 311 -12.66 -19.77 27.66
N PRO A 312 -12.81 -20.96 28.30
CA PRO A 312 -12.01 -22.15 27.98
C PRO A 312 -12.19 -22.70 26.55
N HIS A 313 -13.25 -22.36 25.87
CA HIS A 313 -13.51 -22.76 24.47
C HIS A 313 -13.05 -21.75 23.44
N ALA A 314 -12.45 -20.63 23.85
CA ALA A 314 -11.96 -19.63 22.91
C ALA A 314 -10.85 -20.16 22.01
N THR A 315 -10.80 -19.66 20.78
CA THR A 315 -9.75 -19.97 19.79
C THR A 315 -9.19 -18.71 19.16
N LEU A 316 -7.90 -18.74 18.82
CA LEU A 316 -7.22 -17.68 18.07
C LEU A 316 -6.67 -18.27 16.77
N ASP A 317 -7.28 -17.88 15.66
CA ASP A 317 -6.83 -18.24 14.32
C ASP A 317 -6.03 -17.07 13.71
N ILE A 318 -4.75 -17.30 13.43
CA ILE A 318 -3.85 -16.28 12.91
C ILE A 318 -3.56 -16.59 11.44
N TYR A 319 -4.06 -15.72 10.56
CA TYR A 319 -3.88 -15.84 9.12
C TYR A 319 -2.81 -14.88 8.63
N GLY A 320 -1.92 -15.39 7.80
CA GLY A 320 -0.85 -14.66 7.14
C GLY A 320 0.43 -15.47 7.06
N GLY A 321 1.41 -14.88 6.41
CA GLY A 321 2.77 -15.41 6.25
C GLY A 321 3.81 -14.39 6.67
N GLY A 322 5.05 -14.84 6.85
CA GLY A 322 6.17 -13.95 7.17
C GLY A 322 7.27 -14.63 7.95
N ALA A 323 8.37 -13.90 8.16
CA ALA A 323 9.60 -14.42 8.75
C ALA A 323 9.45 -14.87 10.23
N GLU A 324 8.45 -14.33 10.94
CA GLU A 324 8.21 -14.65 12.36
C GLU A 324 7.51 -16.00 12.57
N ARG A 325 7.06 -16.70 11.49
CA ARG A 325 6.24 -17.90 11.58
C ARG A 325 6.80 -18.95 12.56
N ASP A 326 8.08 -19.30 12.41
CA ASP A 326 8.69 -20.38 13.21
C ASP A 326 8.90 -19.96 14.66
N ALA A 327 9.20 -18.68 14.91
CA ALA A 327 9.33 -18.13 16.26
C ALA A 327 7.97 -18.10 16.98
N LEU A 328 6.91 -17.70 16.28
CA LEU A 328 5.54 -17.69 16.81
C LEU A 328 5.01 -19.11 17.05
N GLN A 329 5.35 -20.08 16.21
CA GLN A 329 4.98 -21.47 16.42
C GLN A 329 5.61 -22.02 17.70
N ARG A 330 6.90 -21.78 17.91
CA ARG A 330 7.57 -22.16 19.18
C ARG A 330 6.94 -21.49 20.40
N LEU A 331 6.61 -20.20 20.30
CA LEU A 331 5.94 -19.50 21.40
C LEU A 331 4.58 -20.13 21.74
N ILE A 332 3.78 -20.53 20.74
CA ILE A 332 2.52 -21.25 20.98
C ILE A 332 2.74 -22.57 21.74
N GLU A 333 3.80 -23.30 21.39
CA GLU A 333 4.18 -24.58 22.03
C GLU A 333 4.66 -24.34 23.45
N ASP A 334 5.55 -23.37 23.67
CA ASP A 334 6.12 -23.01 24.99
C ASP A 334 5.04 -22.51 25.96
N GLU A 335 4.04 -21.78 25.48
CA GLU A 335 2.89 -21.31 26.26
C GLU A 335 1.81 -22.41 26.46
N GLY A 336 1.96 -23.59 25.84
CA GLY A 336 1.00 -24.69 25.94
C GLY A 336 -0.33 -24.43 25.24
N LEU A 337 -0.36 -23.60 24.21
CA LEU A 337 -1.58 -23.09 23.55
C LEU A 337 -1.95 -23.81 22.26
N THR A 338 -1.28 -24.89 21.91
CA THR A 338 -1.43 -25.61 20.61
C THR A 338 -2.85 -26.07 20.28
N ALA A 339 -3.68 -26.31 21.30
CA ALA A 339 -5.08 -26.70 21.12
C ALA A 339 -6.01 -25.51 20.77
N HIS A 340 -5.58 -24.28 21.00
CA HIS A 340 -6.43 -23.08 20.94
C HIS A 340 -5.91 -21.98 20.02
N VAL A 341 -4.60 -21.94 19.78
CA VAL A 341 -3.96 -20.91 18.93
C VAL A 341 -3.30 -21.57 17.73
N VAL A 342 -3.69 -21.16 16.52
CA VAL A 342 -3.25 -21.82 15.28
C VAL A 342 -2.78 -20.79 14.24
N LEU A 343 -1.57 -21.00 13.70
CA LEU A 343 -1.06 -20.28 12.53
C LEU A 343 -1.62 -20.93 11.25
N ARG A 344 -2.64 -20.31 10.66
CA ARG A 344 -3.40 -20.86 9.50
C ARG A 344 -2.71 -20.69 8.15
N GLY A 345 -1.66 -19.83 8.07
CA GLY A 345 -1.09 -19.46 6.79
C GLY A 345 -1.91 -18.41 6.05
N ILE A 346 -1.57 -18.17 4.78
CA ILE A 346 -2.26 -17.19 3.94
C ILE A 346 -3.64 -17.74 3.55
N THR A 347 -4.67 -16.89 3.60
CA THR A 347 -6.04 -17.24 3.18
C THR A 347 -6.40 -16.57 1.86
N GLY A 348 -7.06 -17.31 0.97
CA GLY A 348 -7.74 -16.76 -0.21
C GLY A 348 -9.18 -16.29 0.07
N GLU A 349 -9.69 -16.51 1.30
CA GLU A 349 -11.09 -16.26 1.67
C GLU A 349 -11.22 -15.37 2.93
N PRO A 350 -10.59 -14.17 2.98
CA PRO A 350 -10.62 -13.33 4.18
C PRO A 350 -12.04 -12.96 4.62
N VAL A 351 -12.94 -12.77 3.68
CA VAL A 351 -14.35 -12.49 3.93
C VAL A 351 -15.00 -13.58 4.79
N ARG A 352 -14.84 -14.85 4.41
CA ARG A 352 -15.41 -15.99 5.18
C ARG A 352 -14.79 -16.11 6.57
N VAL A 353 -13.49 -15.80 6.67
CA VAL A 353 -12.79 -15.81 7.97
C VAL A 353 -13.41 -14.76 8.90
N LEU A 354 -13.61 -13.54 8.41
CA LEU A 354 -14.19 -12.44 9.20
C LEU A 354 -15.68 -12.67 9.52
N ASP A 355 -16.46 -13.20 8.57
CA ASP A 355 -17.86 -13.53 8.80
C ASP A 355 -18.07 -14.58 9.90
N ALA A 356 -17.15 -15.54 10.01
CA ALA A 356 -17.23 -16.59 11.02
C ALA A 356 -16.60 -16.19 12.38
N ALA A 357 -15.92 -15.04 12.47
CA ALA A 357 -15.22 -14.63 13.69
C ALA A 357 -16.15 -13.91 14.68
N SER A 358 -16.04 -14.21 15.97
CA SER A 358 -16.63 -13.42 17.05
C SER A 358 -15.92 -12.08 17.26
N ALA A 359 -14.61 -12.02 16.98
CA ALA A 359 -13.86 -10.76 17.06
C ALA A 359 -12.66 -10.80 16.10
N PHE A 360 -12.29 -9.62 15.61
CA PHE A 360 -11.03 -9.38 14.90
C PHE A 360 -10.04 -8.72 15.86
N LEU A 361 -8.80 -9.23 15.89
CA LEU A 361 -7.73 -8.76 16.76
C LEU A 361 -6.55 -8.23 15.97
N THR A 362 -6.02 -7.07 16.37
CA THR A 362 -4.74 -6.56 15.86
C THR A 362 -3.88 -5.98 16.99
N THR A 363 -2.61 -6.35 17.00
CA THR A 363 -1.62 -5.96 18.02
C THR A 363 -0.48 -5.13 17.45
N SER A 364 -0.67 -4.56 16.26
CA SER A 364 0.36 -3.80 15.55
C SER A 364 0.95 -2.68 16.39
N ALA A 365 2.25 -2.41 16.21
CA ALA A 365 2.93 -1.29 16.83
C ALA A 365 2.53 0.07 16.23
N PHE A 366 2.19 0.05 14.96
CA PHE A 366 1.71 1.18 14.17
C PHE A 366 0.98 0.68 12.93
N GLU A 367 0.14 1.52 12.36
CA GLU A 367 -0.57 1.27 11.11
C GLU A 367 -0.75 2.57 10.32
N GLY A 368 -0.76 2.50 9.00
CA GLY A 368 -1.30 3.58 8.17
C GLY A 368 -2.82 3.63 8.31
N GLN A 369 -3.54 2.97 7.42
CA GLN A 369 -5.00 2.84 7.51
C GLN A 369 -5.46 1.61 8.31
N ALA A 370 -4.68 0.51 8.34
CA ALA A 370 -5.10 -0.79 8.89
C ALA A 370 -6.32 -1.39 8.16
N LEU A 371 -6.19 -1.67 6.87
CA LEU A 371 -7.29 -2.17 6.02
C LEU A 371 -8.03 -3.36 6.63
N ALA A 372 -7.32 -4.30 7.28
CA ALA A 372 -7.95 -5.46 7.91
C ALA A 372 -8.94 -5.08 9.04
N ILE A 373 -8.72 -3.95 9.73
CA ILE A 373 -9.71 -3.39 10.67
C ILE A 373 -10.98 -3.01 9.90
N VAL A 374 -10.84 -2.28 8.80
CA VAL A 374 -11.99 -1.83 8.01
C VAL A 374 -12.72 -3.03 7.39
N GLU A 375 -11.98 -4.01 6.86
CA GLU A 375 -12.53 -5.26 6.34
C GLU A 375 -13.35 -6.02 7.39
N ALA A 376 -12.89 -6.05 8.65
CA ALA A 376 -13.67 -6.60 9.76
C ALA A 376 -14.92 -5.77 10.07
N MET A 377 -14.77 -4.44 10.13
CA MET A 377 -15.86 -3.52 10.46
C MET A 377 -17.00 -3.55 9.43
N VAL A 378 -16.70 -3.61 8.13
CA VAL A 378 -17.74 -3.71 7.07
C VAL A 378 -18.55 -5.00 7.17
N ARG A 379 -17.98 -6.05 7.79
CA ARG A 379 -18.66 -7.34 8.08
C ARG A 379 -19.39 -7.32 9.42
N GLY A 380 -19.35 -6.21 10.16
CA GLY A 380 -19.89 -6.13 11.51
C GLY A 380 -19.13 -7.00 12.52
N THR A 381 -17.88 -7.32 12.27
CA THR A 381 -17.02 -8.05 13.21
C THR A 381 -16.41 -7.06 14.18
N PRO A 382 -16.69 -7.17 15.49
CA PRO A 382 -16.10 -6.29 16.49
C PRO A 382 -14.57 -6.36 16.46
N VAL A 383 -13.94 -5.20 16.58
CA VAL A 383 -12.48 -5.07 16.51
C VAL A 383 -11.88 -4.86 17.89
N ILE A 384 -10.76 -5.52 18.17
CA ILE A 384 -9.94 -5.25 19.35
C ILE A 384 -8.55 -4.87 18.85
N ALA A 385 -8.05 -3.69 19.25
CA ALA A 385 -6.79 -3.17 18.76
C ALA A 385 -6.03 -2.42 19.84
N TYR A 386 -4.71 -2.41 19.75
CA TYR A 386 -3.92 -1.45 20.52
C TYR A 386 -4.21 -0.03 20.04
N ASP A 387 -4.26 0.93 20.97
CA ASP A 387 -4.35 2.35 20.70
C ASP A 387 -3.00 2.85 20.16
N VAL A 388 -2.83 2.74 18.86
CA VAL A 388 -1.62 3.12 18.15
C VAL A 388 -1.94 4.06 16.98
N PRO A 389 -1.00 4.93 16.56
CA PRO A 389 -1.14 5.69 15.34
C PRO A 389 -1.12 4.76 14.12
N TYR A 390 -1.92 4.98 13.07
CA TYR A 390 -2.96 6.00 12.99
C TYR A 390 -4.32 5.33 12.81
N GLY A 391 -4.41 4.34 11.90
CA GLY A 391 -5.66 3.69 11.51
C GLY A 391 -6.52 3.13 12.64
N PRO A 392 -5.98 2.36 13.60
CA PRO A 392 -6.78 1.83 14.70
C PRO A 392 -7.50 2.91 15.49
N ARG A 393 -6.79 3.99 15.82
CA ARG A 393 -7.35 5.13 16.54
C ARG A 393 -8.46 5.82 15.76
N ASP A 394 -8.23 6.11 14.47
CA ASP A 394 -9.22 6.79 13.63
C ASP A 394 -10.49 5.94 13.42
N HIS A 395 -10.32 4.65 13.17
CA HIS A 395 -11.45 3.77 12.88
C HIS A 395 -12.30 3.48 14.11
N LEU A 396 -11.68 3.35 15.30
CA LEU A 396 -12.37 2.91 16.52
C LEU A 396 -12.70 4.05 17.50
N ALA A 397 -12.31 5.29 17.21
CA ALA A 397 -12.57 6.46 18.09
C ALA A 397 -14.05 6.65 18.46
N ASN A 398 -14.96 6.23 17.58
CA ASN A 398 -16.40 6.43 17.74
C ASN A 398 -17.20 5.12 17.86
N GLY A 399 -16.53 4.00 18.19
CA GLY A 399 -17.15 2.69 18.39
C GLY A 399 -16.79 1.65 17.33
N GLY A 400 -17.48 0.50 17.39
CA GLY A 400 -17.22 -0.64 16.50
C GLY A 400 -16.09 -1.56 16.97
N GLY A 401 -15.49 -1.24 18.12
CA GLY A 401 -14.42 -2.03 18.71
C GLY A 401 -13.93 -1.48 20.02
N VAL A 402 -12.80 -2.02 20.49
CA VAL A 402 -12.16 -1.66 21.74
C VAL A 402 -10.71 -1.27 21.47
N LEU A 403 -10.36 -0.04 21.79
CA LEU A 403 -8.96 0.39 21.88
C LEU A 403 -8.38 0.04 23.25
N VAL A 404 -7.22 -0.57 23.24
CA VAL A 404 -6.49 -1.02 24.43
C VAL A 404 -5.16 -0.27 24.52
N PRO A 405 -4.68 0.11 25.72
CA PRO A 405 -3.40 0.77 25.85
C PRO A 405 -2.29 0.01 25.12
N ASN A 406 -1.44 0.74 24.39
CA ASN A 406 -0.38 0.15 23.57
C ASN A 406 0.55 -0.75 24.39
N GLY A 407 0.60 -2.05 24.04
CA GLY A 407 1.47 -3.04 24.67
C GLY A 407 0.94 -3.65 25.97
N ASP A 408 -0.25 -3.27 26.44
CA ASP A 408 -0.87 -3.84 27.65
C ASP A 408 -1.58 -5.18 27.30
N GLU A 409 -0.85 -6.28 27.48
CA GLU A 409 -1.37 -7.64 27.22
C GLU A 409 -2.49 -8.05 28.18
N ALA A 410 -2.48 -7.52 29.41
CA ALA A 410 -3.53 -7.82 30.39
C ALA A 410 -4.85 -7.13 30.03
N ALA A 411 -4.80 -5.85 29.66
CA ALA A 411 -5.94 -5.12 29.14
C ALA A 411 -6.44 -5.71 27.81
N LEU A 412 -5.53 -6.20 26.95
CA LEU A 412 -5.87 -6.89 25.71
C LEU A 412 -6.70 -8.16 25.98
N ALA A 413 -6.23 -9.00 26.91
CA ALA A 413 -6.95 -10.21 27.32
C ALA A 413 -8.34 -9.87 27.89
N ALA A 414 -8.43 -8.87 28.77
CA ALA A 414 -9.71 -8.43 29.34
C ALA A 414 -10.68 -7.91 28.25
N ALA A 415 -10.19 -7.17 27.25
CA ALA A 415 -10.99 -6.69 26.13
C ALA A 415 -11.50 -7.86 25.27
N ILE A 416 -10.65 -8.85 24.98
CA ILE A 416 -11.06 -10.05 24.24
C ILE A 416 -12.18 -10.77 24.98
N VAL A 417 -12.00 -11.06 26.28
CA VAL A 417 -13.01 -11.74 27.12
C VAL A 417 -14.32 -10.97 27.09
N ARG A 418 -14.30 -9.66 27.32
CA ARG A 418 -15.50 -8.80 27.29
C ARG A 418 -16.27 -8.93 25.98
N VAL A 419 -15.58 -8.89 24.84
CA VAL A 419 -16.20 -8.91 23.52
C VAL A 419 -16.79 -10.28 23.18
N ILE A 420 -16.09 -11.39 23.52
CA ILE A 420 -16.52 -12.74 23.12
C ILE A 420 -17.45 -13.43 24.13
N ALA A 421 -17.47 -12.98 25.39
CA ALA A 421 -18.30 -13.59 26.45
C ALA A 421 -19.59 -12.83 26.73
N ASP A 422 -19.73 -11.57 26.30
CA ASP A 422 -20.93 -10.75 26.48
C ASP A 422 -21.66 -10.56 25.15
N PRO A 423 -22.81 -11.24 24.93
CA PRO A 423 -23.56 -11.14 23.70
C PRO A 423 -24.16 -9.74 23.43
N GLU A 424 -24.48 -8.97 24.49
CA GLU A 424 -25.05 -7.63 24.35
C GLU A 424 -23.97 -6.65 23.89
N GLU A 425 -22.79 -6.72 24.50
CA GLU A 425 -21.62 -5.93 24.11
C GLU A 425 -21.19 -6.28 22.68
N HIS A 426 -21.11 -7.58 22.35
CA HIS A 426 -20.81 -8.04 21.00
C HIS A 426 -21.80 -7.44 19.98
N ALA A 427 -23.11 -7.56 20.24
CA ALA A 427 -24.14 -7.04 19.32
C ALA A 427 -24.07 -5.51 19.17
N ARG A 428 -23.76 -4.78 20.26
CA ARG A 428 -23.55 -3.33 20.24
C ARG A 428 -22.37 -2.97 19.33
N LEU A 429 -21.20 -3.55 19.59
CA LEU A 429 -19.98 -3.28 18.82
C LEU A 429 -20.11 -3.68 17.35
N SER A 430 -20.81 -4.79 17.07
CA SER A 430 -21.07 -5.24 15.70
C SER A 430 -21.89 -4.22 14.90
N ARG A 431 -22.94 -3.64 15.49
CA ARG A 431 -23.72 -2.59 14.83
C ARG A 431 -22.92 -1.32 14.60
N GLU A 432 -22.15 -0.90 15.61
CA GLU A 432 -21.27 0.26 15.52
C GLU A 432 -20.21 0.08 14.44
N ALA A 433 -19.56 -1.09 14.37
CA ALA A 433 -18.58 -1.43 13.34
C ALA A 433 -19.15 -1.21 11.93
N ALA A 434 -20.29 -1.83 11.63
CA ALA A 434 -20.95 -1.68 10.33
C ALA A 434 -21.34 -0.21 10.03
N GLN A 435 -21.70 0.57 11.05
CA GLN A 435 -22.03 1.99 10.88
C GLN A 435 -20.78 2.83 10.59
N MET A 436 -19.69 2.62 11.34
CA MET A 436 -18.43 3.37 11.18
C MET A 436 -17.76 3.07 9.84
N ALA A 437 -17.85 1.84 9.35
CA ALA A 437 -17.31 1.42 8.07
C ALA A 437 -17.87 2.18 6.86
N ARG A 438 -19.05 2.79 6.97
CA ARG A 438 -19.64 3.64 5.91
C ARG A 438 -18.79 4.87 5.57
N ARG A 439 -17.83 5.26 6.42
CA ARG A 439 -16.93 6.39 6.16
C ARG A 439 -15.94 6.08 5.06
N VAL A 440 -15.60 4.81 4.86
CA VAL A 440 -14.69 4.31 3.84
C VAL A 440 -15.41 3.54 2.74
N ASP A 441 -16.71 3.84 2.56
CA ASP A 441 -17.48 3.33 1.43
C ASP A 441 -16.81 3.71 0.10
N PRO A 442 -16.64 2.76 -0.84
CA PRO A 442 -15.95 3.00 -2.10
C PRO A 442 -16.50 4.18 -2.90
N ASP A 443 -17.82 4.36 -2.94
CA ASP A 443 -18.43 5.44 -3.72
C ASP A 443 -18.08 6.81 -3.12
N ARG A 444 -18.10 6.93 -1.79
CA ARG A 444 -17.71 8.16 -1.08
C ARG A 444 -16.22 8.48 -1.26
N VAL A 445 -15.37 7.46 -1.14
CA VAL A 445 -13.93 7.63 -1.30
C VAL A 445 -13.60 8.02 -2.75
N THR A 446 -14.28 7.40 -3.71
CA THR A 446 -14.12 7.70 -5.13
C THR A 446 -14.59 9.11 -5.48
N GLU A 447 -15.71 9.55 -4.90
CA GLU A 447 -16.22 10.92 -5.03
C GLU A 447 -15.24 11.95 -4.45
N ALA A 448 -14.71 11.70 -3.26
CA ALA A 448 -13.70 12.55 -2.65
C ALA A 448 -12.41 12.62 -3.48
N LEU A 449 -11.97 11.50 -4.09
CA LEU A 449 -10.81 11.49 -4.98
C LEU A 449 -11.07 12.26 -6.27
N ALA A 450 -12.26 12.11 -6.88
CA ALA A 450 -12.63 12.85 -8.08
C ALA A 450 -12.65 14.37 -7.82
N GLN A 451 -13.23 14.80 -6.69
CA GLN A 451 -13.22 16.20 -6.28
C GLN A 451 -11.79 16.72 -6.05
N ALA A 452 -10.95 15.93 -5.37
CA ALA A 452 -9.54 16.29 -5.17
C ALA A 452 -8.78 16.48 -6.49
N VAL A 453 -9.05 15.62 -7.47
CA VAL A 453 -8.47 15.75 -8.81
C VAL A 453 -8.98 17.01 -9.53
N GLU A 454 -10.27 17.31 -9.43
CA GLU A 454 -10.86 18.52 -10.00
C GLU A 454 -10.19 19.79 -9.42
N ASP A 455 -10.05 19.85 -8.10
CA ASP A 455 -9.40 20.97 -7.39
C ASP A 455 -7.93 21.11 -7.80
N VAL A 456 -7.20 19.99 -7.92
CA VAL A 456 -5.80 19.96 -8.37
C VAL A 456 -5.65 20.43 -9.81
N LEU A 457 -6.57 20.05 -10.70
CA LEU A 457 -6.54 20.50 -12.11
C LEU A 457 -6.91 21.96 -12.25
N ALA A 458 -7.78 22.50 -11.40
CA ALA A 458 -8.16 23.91 -11.39
C ALA A 458 -7.05 24.83 -10.83
N ALA A 459 -6.15 24.29 -10.03
CA ALA A 459 -5.03 25.02 -9.44
C ALA A 459 -3.85 25.14 -10.42
N PRO A 460 -2.98 26.18 -10.28
CA PRO A 460 -1.72 26.25 -11.01
C PRO A 460 -0.85 25.01 -10.77
N SER A 461 -0.20 24.49 -11.83
CA SER A 461 0.72 23.38 -11.70
C SER A 461 1.93 23.74 -10.85
N ARG A 462 2.31 22.89 -9.93
CA ARG A 462 3.58 22.97 -9.18
C ARG A 462 4.77 22.42 -9.99
N ARG A 463 4.54 22.05 -11.27
CA ARG A 463 5.53 21.54 -12.24
C ARG A 463 6.06 22.60 -13.19
N ALA A 464 5.50 23.82 -13.16
CA ALA A 464 5.90 24.93 -14.04
C ALA A 464 7.23 25.58 -13.62
#